data_98ad17b96bc1ba162348d5546c49aaa7
#
_entry.id   98ad17b96bc1ba162348d5546c49aaa7
#
_cell.length_a   1.000
_cell.length_b   1.000
_cell.length_c   1.000
_cell.angle_alpha   90.00
_cell.angle_beta   90.00
_cell.angle_gamma   90.00
#
_symmetry.space_group_name_H-M   'P 1'
#
loop_
_entity.id
_entity.type
_entity.pdbx_description
1 polymer ?
#
loop_
_entity_poly.entity_id
_entity_poly.type
_entity_poly.pdbx_seq_one_letter_code
_entity_poly.pdbx_strand_id
1 'polypeptide(L)'
;GNSNLDIGLKVSMRAREAMKAKTKTFAKFINYCGQRALFPAESFSSATENLFTSEELVNYEERLRTDSVYNFYVDGQFEEKGNSLIFKSNKRIKEENPDAVVYDWIQGVPRKGNEHPHGCIRIWFHPQYDIKYVNDVEVKEIPEGTYAVTYDPVGINKDAKEITDKHSHNSIHVWEMPSARNGYKLKCCAAYYGRPNKLEEADRIFYQLCRYYNCVRTGIVEVNRGETVSNFSKWKATRYLAFEPLFVWDTTLKGAVSKSYGYNITDGQKKLDALRLFKEFLYTEIGKDEEGKPIYLFTRIPCYQDILELKKWNPVGNFDRVSEMLLIAIYSKSLDIKAQGENSNRKKLLESQDAACLLYTSPSPRD
;
A
#
# COMPACT_ATOMS: atom_id res chain seq x y z
N GLY A 1 27.48 44.56 -17.74
CA GLY A 1 26.19 44.82 -17.17
C GLY A 1 25.93 43.93 -16.02
N ASN A 2 25.80 44.48 -14.79
CA ASN A 2 25.40 43.69 -13.62
C ASN A 2 23.96 43.22 -13.84
N SER A 3 23.77 41.94 -14.13
CA SER A 3 22.43 41.33 -14.14
C SER A 3 21.92 41.36 -12.69
N ASN A 4 20.80 42.02 -12.47
CA ASN A 4 20.14 42.03 -11.16
C ASN A 4 19.43 40.68 -10.99
N LEU A 5 20.13 39.75 -10.34
CA LEU A 5 19.64 38.37 -10.09
C LEU A 5 18.29 38.34 -9.38
N ASP A 6 18.05 39.29 -8.44
CA ASP A 6 16.79 39.37 -7.70
C ASP A 6 15.60 39.73 -8.59
N ILE A 7 15.81 40.64 -9.56
CA ILE A 7 14.77 40.98 -10.53
C ILE A 7 14.53 39.82 -11.47
N GLY A 8 15.58 39.17 -11.95
CA GLY A 8 15.49 37.98 -12.80
C GLY A 8 14.72 36.85 -12.12
N LEU A 9 15.02 36.56 -10.87
CA LEU A 9 14.30 35.53 -10.07
C LEU A 9 12.82 35.91 -9.90
N LYS A 10 12.49 37.13 -9.54
CA LYS A 10 11.11 37.61 -9.38
C LYS A 10 10.31 37.51 -10.68
N VAL A 11 10.90 37.86 -11.82
CA VAL A 11 10.25 37.72 -13.14
C VAL A 11 9.99 36.25 -13.47
N SER A 12 10.96 35.38 -13.23
CA SER A 12 10.83 33.94 -13.48
C SER A 12 9.79 33.31 -12.56
N MET A 13 9.71 33.68 -11.30
CA MET A 13 8.67 33.19 -10.38
C MET A 13 7.27 33.62 -10.82
N ARG A 14 7.07 34.88 -11.22
CA ARG A 14 5.78 35.37 -11.75
C ARG A 14 5.37 34.61 -13.04
N ALA A 15 6.32 34.32 -13.92
CA ALA A 15 6.05 33.53 -15.12
C ALA A 15 5.60 32.10 -14.76
N ARG A 16 6.16 31.50 -13.70
CA ARG A 16 5.74 30.19 -13.20
C ARG A 16 4.34 30.19 -12.61
N GLU A 17 4.00 31.19 -11.78
CA GLU A 17 2.64 31.34 -11.24
C GLU A 17 1.61 31.49 -12.37
N ALA A 18 1.92 32.32 -13.38
CA ALA A 18 1.07 32.46 -14.55
C ALA A 18 0.92 31.16 -15.36
N MET A 19 2.01 30.38 -15.47
CA MET A 19 1.97 29.08 -16.14
C MET A 19 1.21 28.04 -15.31
N LYS A 20 1.38 28.00 -13.99
CA LYS A 20 0.63 27.15 -13.08
C LYS A 20 -0.89 27.40 -13.21
N ALA A 21 -1.31 28.67 -13.25
CA ALA A 21 -2.71 29.06 -13.41
C ALA A 21 -3.31 28.66 -14.79
N LYS A 22 -2.47 28.60 -15.83
CA LYS A 22 -2.92 28.26 -17.20
C LYS A 22 -2.90 26.76 -17.51
N THR A 23 -2.18 25.98 -16.73
CA THR A 23 -1.94 24.55 -17.03
C THR A 23 -3.02 23.67 -16.40
N LYS A 24 -3.68 22.82 -17.23
CA LYS A 24 -4.70 21.87 -16.76
C LYS A 24 -4.11 20.66 -16.02
N THR A 25 -2.82 20.41 -16.10
CA THR A 25 -2.17 19.26 -15.47
C THR A 25 -0.83 19.66 -14.84
N PHE A 26 -0.58 19.15 -13.64
CA PHE A 26 0.66 19.39 -12.91
C PHE A 26 1.91 18.92 -13.70
N ALA A 27 1.79 17.82 -14.46
CA ALA A 27 2.86 17.33 -15.33
C ALA A 27 3.36 18.37 -16.35
N LYS A 28 2.43 19.13 -16.98
CA LYS A 28 2.82 20.21 -17.90
C LYS A 28 3.54 21.36 -17.20
N PHE A 29 3.15 21.66 -15.96
CA PHE A 29 3.82 22.66 -15.14
C PHE A 29 5.25 22.21 -14.76
N ILE A 30 5.43 20.96 -14.32
CA ILE A 30 6.76 20.38 -14.02
C ILE A 30 7.68 20.39 -15.25
N ASN A 31 7.19 20.00 -16.42
CA ASN A 31 7.97 20.11 -17.66
C ASN A 31 8.39 21.54 -17.98
N TYR A 32 7.50 22.50 -17.77
CA TYR A 32 7.85 23.93 -17.94
C TYR A 32 8.96 24.36 -16.95
N CYS A 33 8.89 23.93 -15.68
CA CYS A 33 9.92 24.20 -14.67
C CYS A 33 11.25 23.50 -15.03
N GLY A 34 11.21 22.25 -15.45
CA GLY A 34 12.41 21.51 -15.88
C GLY A 34 13.14 22.13 -17.08
N GLN A 35 12.39 22.67 -18.05
CA GLN A 35 12.96 23.41 -19.21
C GLN A 35 13.50 24.80 -18.83
N ARG A 36 13.09 25.37 -17.72
CA ARG A 36 13.45 26.70 -17.20
C ARG A 36 13.79 26.61 -15.72
N ALA A 37 14.72 25.69 -15.41
CA ALA A 37 15.11 25.39 -14.04
C ALA A 37 15.67 26.63 -13.32
N LEU A 38 15.11 26.97 -12.17
CA LEU A 38 15.65 27.96 -11.25
C LEU A 38 16.54 27.32 -10.19
N PHE A 39 16.34 26.04 -9.93
CA PHE A 39 17.11 25.25 -8.97
C PHE A 39 17.63 23.97 -9.65
N PRO A 40 18.84 23.48 -9.31
CA PRO A 40 19.43 22.30 -9.93
C PRO A 40 18.53 21.06 -9.94
N ALA A 41 17.76 20.85 -8.87
CA ALA A 41 16.82 19.72 -8.75
C ALA A 41 15.73 19.72 -9.83
N GLU A 42 15.37 20.88 -10.36
CA GLU A 42 14.31 21.01 -11.37
C GLU A 42 14.79 20.59 -12.78
N SER A 43 16.09 20.74 -13.07
CA SER A 43 16.69 20.32 -14.36
C SER A 43 16.56 18.80 -14.59
N PHE A 44 16.39 18.02 -13.50
CA PHE A 44 16.23 16.58 -13.54
C PHE A 44 14.75 16.13 -13.43
N SER A 45 13.83 17.09 -13.31
CA SER A 45 12.39 16.81 -13.25
C SER A 45 11.81 16.76 -14.67
N SER A 46 11.97 15.61 -15.34
CA SER A 46 11.18 15.34 -16.54
C SER A 46 9.82 14.81 -16.11
N ALA A 47 8.75 15.55 -16.34
CA ALA A 47 7.39 15.02 -16.23
C ALA A 47 7.10 14.15 -17.46
N THR A 48 7.76 13.03 -17.55
CA THR A 48 7.28 11.91 -18.34
C THR A 48 5.99 11.43 -17.69
N GLU A 49 5.04 11.00 -18.49
CA GLU A 49 3.69 10.46 -18.23
C GLU A 49 3.45 9.80 -16.86
N ASN A 50 3.83 10.46 -15.76
CA ASN A 50 3.63 9.93 -14.42
C ASN A 50 2.17 10.08 -14.02
N LEU A 51 1.51 8.96 -13.77
CA LEU A 51 0.11 8.89 -13.39
C LEU A 51 -0.16 9.48 -11.99
N PHE A 52 0.82 9.41 -11.09
CA PHE A 52 0.65 9.68 -9.65
C PHE A 52 1.18 11.04 -9.19
N THR A 53 2.00 11.73 -9.97
CA THR A 53 2.63 12.97 -9.52
C THR A 53 1.62 14.11 -9.37
N SER A 54 1.60 14.72 -8.19
CA SER A 54 0.91 15.99 -7.89
C SER A 54 1.81 16.89 -7.04
N GLU A 55 1.40 18.13 -6.85
CA GLU A 55 2.10 19.06 -5.96
C GLU A 55 2.09 18.57 -4.51
N GLU A 56 0.94 18.06 -4.06
CA GLU A 56 0.74 17.55 -2.70
C GLU A 56 1.61 16.33 -2.43
N LEU A 57 1.74 15.41 -3.41
CA LEU A 57 2.63 14.25 -3.28
C LEU A 57 4.10 14.67 -3.18
N VAL A 58 4.52 15.66 -3.98
CA VAL A 58 5.90 16.19 -3.94
C VAL A 58 6.17 16.87 -2.61
N ASN A 59 5.24 17.65 -2.10
CA ASN A 59 5.35 18.31 -0.79
C ASN A 59 5.40 17.28 0.34
N TYR A 60 4.63 16.20 0.23
CA TYR A 60 4.65 15.12 1.22
C TYR A 60 5.97 14.34 1.18
N GLU A 61 6.51 14.04 0.01
CA GLU A 61 7.83 13.42 -0.14
C GLU A 61 8.92 14.26 0.54
N GLU A 62 8.92 15.57 0.32
CA GLU A 62 9.87 16.48 0.96
C GLU A 62 9.74 16.44 2.49
N ARG A 63 8.52 16.45 3.03
CA ARG A 63 8.28 16.34 4.47
C ARG A 63 8.80 15.02 5.05
N LEU A 64 8.54 13.88 4.37
CA LEU A 64 9.09 12.58 4.78
C LEU A 64 10.62 12.57 4.81
N ARG A 65 11.27 13.33 3.96
CA ARG A 65 12.73 13.43 3.87
C ARG A 65 13.34 14.31 4.93
N THR A 66 12.68 15.42 5.28
CA THR A 66 13.26 16.48 6.12
C THR A 66 12.77 16.47 7.55
N ASP A 67 11.56 15.99 7.81
CA ASP A 67 10.94 16.04 9.13
C ASP A 67 11.19 14.75 9.92
N SER A 68 11.90 14.87 11.04
CA SER A 68 12.22 13.76 11.93
C SER A 68 11.00 13.09 12.57
N VAL A 69 9.84 13.75 12.57
CA VAL A 69 8.57 13.18 13.05
C VAL A 69 8.20 11.89 12.30
N TYR A 70 8.64 11.75 11.05
CA TYR A 70 8.39 10.52 10.26
C TYR A 70 9.39 9.38 10.51
N ASN A 71 10.42 9.59 11.35
CA ASN A 71 11.45 8.59 11.66
C ASN A 71 11.09 7.68 12.85
N PHE A 72 9.81 7.43 13.11
CA PHE A 72 9.29 6.62 14.23
C PHE A 72 9.13 5.13 13.86
N TYR A 73 10.06 4.55 13.16
CA TYR A 73 10.05 3.14 12.75
C TYR A 73 11.08 2.30 13.48
N VAL A 74 10.88 0.99 13.44
CA VAL A 74 11.82 0.00 13.96
C VAL A 74 12.16 -1.00 12.86
N ASP A 75 13.44 -1.10 12.50
CA ASP A 75 13.95 -2.10 11.58
C ASP A 75 14.33 -3.37 12.35
N GLY A 76 13.95 -4.54 11.82
CA GLY A 76 14.18 -5.78 12.51
C GLY A 76 13.80 -7.02 11.72
N GLN A 77 13.73 -8.13 12.43
CA GLN A 77 13.45 -9.46 11.90
C GLN A 77 12.54 -10.23 12.86
N PHE A 78 11.86 -11.26 12.34
CA PHE A 78 11.12 -12.18 13.19
C PHE A 78 12.00 -13.33 13.67
N GLU A 79 11.83 -13.69 14.94
CA GLU A 79 12.36 -14.91 15.55
C GLU A 79 11.20 -15.84 15.88
N GLU A 80 11.29 -17.10 15.43
CA GLU A 80 10.32 -18.14 15.75
C GLU A 80 10.83 -18.97 16.93
N LYS A 81 10.06 -19.03 18.03
CA LYS A 81 10.31 -19.89 19.21
C LYS A 81 9.11 -20.80 19.43
N GLY A 82 9.20 -22.03 18.94
CA GLY A 82 8.06 -22.95 18.90
C GLY A 82 6.92 -22.36 18.10
N ASN A 83 5.75 -22.19 18.72
CA ASN A 83 4.58 -21.56 18.08
C ASN A 83 4.56 -20.04 18.19
N SER A 84 5.45 -19.44 18.97
CA SER A 84 5.49 -17.98 19.17
C SER A 84 6.32 -17.32 18.09
N LEU A 85 5.83 -16.17 17.63
CA LEU A 85 6.49 -15.30 16.67
C LEU A 85 6.80 -13.97 17.36
N ILE A 86 8.07 -13.59 17.43
CA ILE A 86 8.54 -12.40 18.14
C ILE A 86 9.27 -11.52 17.14
N PHE A 87 8.87 -10.24 17.03
CA PHE A 87 9.64 -9.26 16.29
C PHE A 87 10.77 -8.72 17.18
N LYS A 88 12.01 -8.77 16.67
CA LYS A 88 13.19 -8.21 17.32
C LYS A 88 13.80 -7.11 16.46
N SER A 89 14.04 -5.95 17.07
CA SER A 89 14.77 -4.90 16.38
C SER A 89 16.21 -5.32 16.08
N ASN A 90 16.78 -4.81 14.99
CA ASN A 90 18.18 -5.05 14.62
C ASN A 90 19.13 -4.66 15.77
N LYS A 91 18.83 -3.57 16.47
CA LYS A 91 19.56 -3.13 17.65
C LYS A 91 19.57 -4.21 18.74
N ARG A 92 18.40 -4.73 19.10
CA ARG A 92 18.27 -5.77 20.14
C ARG A 92 18.95 -7.08 19.74
N ILE A 93 18.86 -7.48 18.47
CA ILE A 93 19.54 -8.68 17.95
C ILE A 93 21.07 -8.54 18.17
N LYS A 94 21.64 -7.38 17.85
CA LYS A 94 23.06 -7.11 18.03
C LYS A 94 23.49 -7.00 19.50
N GLU A 95 22.61 -6.49 20.38
CA GLU A 95 22.84 -6.44 21.83
C GLU A 95 22.85 -7.85 22.44
N GLU A 96 21.95 -8.74 22.01
CA GLU A 96 21.88 -10.14 22.48
C GLU A 96 23.01 -11.01 21.90
N ASN A 97 23.37 -10.77 20.63
CA ASN A 97 24.45 -11.48 19.93
C ASN A 97 25.16 -10.55 18.94
N PRO A 98 26.33 -10.00 19.27
CA PRO A 98 27.07 -9.08 18.38
C PRO A 98 27.42 -9.68 17.02
N ASP A 99 27.60 -10.99 16.93
CA ASP A 99 27.93 -11.69 15.68
C ASP A 99 26.72 -12.08 14.84
N ALA A 100 25.49 -11.87 15.34
CA ALA A 100 24.27 -12.16 14.61
C ALA A 100 24.18 -11.37 13.30
N VAL A 101 23.71 -12.01 12.26
CA VAL A 101 23.43 -11.34 10.97
C VAL A 101 22.15 -10.52 11.10
N VAL A 102 22.26 -9.23 10.82
CA VAL A 102 21.12 -8.32 10.66
C VAL A 102 21.15 -7.71 9.26
N TYR A 103 19.99 -7.38 8.76
CA TYR A 103 19.84 -6.79 7.43
C TYR A 103 19.35 -5.35 7.55
N ASP A 104 19.85 -4.49 6.65
CA ASP A 104 19.45 -3.08 6.60
C ASP A 104 18.23 -2.88 5.71
N TRP A 105 17.53 -1.77 5.96
CA TRP A 105 16.48 -1.31 5.08
C TRP A 105 17.05 -0.84 3.73
N ILE A 106 16.48 -1.33 2.65
CA ILE A 106 16.97 -1.01 1.30
C ILE A 106 16.46 0.36 0.87
N GLN A 107 17.40 1.29 0.66
CA GLN A 107 17.11 2.67 0.29
C GLN A 107 16.83 2.88 -1.20
N GLY A 108 17.17 1.93 -2.06
CA GLY A 108 17.03 2.08 -3.50
C GLY A 108 17.16 0.77 -4.27
N VAL A 109 17.18 0.88 -5.59
CA VAL A 109 17.40 -0.28 -6.48
C VAL A 109 18.86 -0.73 -6.35
N PRO A 110 19.14 -2.04 -6.20
CA PRO A 110 20.51 -2.55 -6.14
C PRO A 110 21.31 -2.16 -7.37
N ARG A 111 22.56 -1.79 -7.16
CA ARG A 111 23.49 -1.53 -8.25
C ARG A 111 24.23 -2.82 -8.61
N LYS A 112 24.66 -2.91 -9.89
CA LYS A 112 25.51 -4.00 -10.37
C LYS A 112 26.74 -4.15 -9.48
N GLY A 113 27.01 -5.36 -9.01
CA GLY A 113 28.15 -5.68 -8.13
C GLY A 113 27.81 -5.73 -6.63
N ASN A 114 26.62 -5.35 -6.20
CA ASN A 114 26.16 -5.61 -4.84
C ASN A 114 25.49 -6.99 -4.80
N GLU A 115 25.92 -7.83 -3.86
CA GLU A 115 25.23 -9.05 -3.53
C GLU A 115 23.75 -8.73 -3.19
N HIS A 116 22.87 -9.69 -3.47
CA HIS A 116 21.42 -9.48 -3.36
C HIS A 116 21.04 -8.99 -1.96
N PRO A 117 20.51 -7.77 -1.81
CA PRO A 117 20.18 -7.26 -0.50
C PRO A 117 18.98 -8.01 0.05
N HIS A 118 19.20 -8.71 1.16
CA HIS A 118 18.14 -9.48 1.81
C HIS A 118 16.99 -8.57 2.28
N GLY A 119 17.33 -7.38 2.79
CA GLY A 119 16.37 -6.45 3.37
C GLY A 119 15.92 -6.83 4.77
N CYS A 120 15.36 -5.89 5.50
CA CYS A 120 14.74 -6.11 6.81
C CYS A 120 13.25 -5.73 6.77
N ILE A 121 12.54 -6.09 7.82
CA ILE A 121 11.17 -5.62 8.05
C ILE A 121 11.26 -4.28 8.75
N ARG A 122 10.51 -3.28 8.26
CA ARG A 122 10.33 -1.98 8.92
C ARG A 122 8.92 -1.88 9.46
N ILE A 123 8.79 -1.63 10.77
CA ILE A 123 7.49 -1.47 11.44
C ILE A 123 7.36 -0.04 11.94
N TRP A 124 6.31 0.66 11.51
CA TRP A 124 5.87 1.95 12.05
C TRP A 124 4.85 1.76 13.16
N PHE A 125 3.92 0.80 12.99
CA PHE A 125 2.85 0.53 13.94
C PHE A 125 2.74 -0.98 14.20
N HIS A 126 3.00 -1.37 15.44
CA HIS A 126 2.76 -2.74 15.88
C HIS A 126 1.26 -3.06 15.91
N PRO A 127 0.87 -4.35 15.83
CA PRO A 127 -0.53 -4.71 15.91
C PRO A 127 -1.13 -4.30 17.26
N GLN A 128 -2.37 -3.82 17.21
CA GLN A 128 -3.15 -3.47 18.39
C GLN A 128 -4.02 -4.65 18.78
N TYR A 129 -4.06 -4.93 20.08
CA TYR A 129 -4.83 -6.03 20.66
C TYR A 129 -6.12 -5.51 21.27
N ASP A 130 -7.20 -6.26 21.12
CA ASP A 130 -8.40 -6.15 21.93
C ASP A 130 -8.24 -7.05 23.15
N ILE A 131 -8.75 -6.60 24.29
CA ILE A 131 -8.81 -7.38 25.51
C ILE A 131 -10.20 -7.97 25.58
N LYS A 132 -10.29 -9.30 25.63
CA LYS A 132 -11.52 -10.06 25.89
C LYS A 132 -11.34 -10.89 27.15
N TYR A 133 -12.42 -11.12 27.85
CA TYR A 133 -12.45 -12.05 28.98
C TYR A 133 -13.17 -13.32 28.55
N VAL A 134 -12.45 -14.45 28.63
CA VAL A 134 -13.00 -15.78 28.35
C VAL A 134 -12.84 -16.62 29.61
N ASN A 135 -13.93 -17.01 30.23
CA ASN A 135 -13.96 -17.71 31.53
C ASN A 135 -13.12 -16.98 32.60
N ASP A 136 -13.30 -15.66 32.72
CA ASP A 136 -12.60 -14.76 33.65
C ASP A 136 -11.08 -14.64 33.42
N VAL A 137 -10.56 -15.15 32.31
CA VAL A 137 -9.16 -15.01 31.90
C VAL A 137 -9.05 -13.91 30.84
N GLU A 138 -8.14 -12.96 31.08
CA GLU A 138 -7.80 -11.93 30.08
C GLU A 138 -7.11 -12.56 28.87
N VAL A 139 -7.72 -12.40 27.69
CA VAL A 139 -7.19 -12.85 26.41
C VAL A 139 -6.96 -11.64 25.52
N LYS A 140 -5.74 -11.49 25.03
CA LYS A 140 -5.37 -10.47 24.03
C LYS A 140 -5.52 -11.05 22.62
N GLU A 141 -6.36 -10.42 21.83
CA GLU A 141 -6.64 -10.88 20.47
C GLU A 141 -6.56 -9.70 19.48
N ILE A 142 -6.02 -9.97 18.29
CA ILE A 142 -6.14 -9.06 17.14
C ILE A 142 -7.38 -9.52 16.36
N PRO A 143 -8.45 -8.71 16.24
CA PRO A 143 -9.65 -9.11 15.50
C PRO A 143 -9.32 -9.39 14.04
N GLU A 144 -9.93 -10.43 13.46
CA GLU A 144 -9.81 -10.73 12.04
C GLU A 144 -10.31 -9.54 11.19
N GLY A 145 -9.65 -9.29 10.07
CA GLY A 145 -10.00 -8.19 9.17
C GLY A 145 -9.49 -6.81 9.63
N THR A 146 -8.85 -6.71 10.81
CA THR A 146 -8.22 -5.44 11.25
C THR A 146 -7.05 -5.07 10.36
N TYR A 147 -6.29 -6.05 9.88
CA TYR A 147 -5.13 -5.84 9.04
C TYR A 147 -5.24 -6.65 7.74
N ALA A 148 -4.61 -6.13 6.69
CA ALA A 148 -4.34 -6.84 5.44
C ALA A 148 -2.85 -6.77 5.11
N VAL A 149 -2.31 -7.81 4.48
CA VAL A 149 -0.92 -7.80 3.98
C VAL A 149 -0.96 -8.01 2.48
N THR A 150 -0.28 -7.14 1.75
CA THR A 150 -0.14 -7.21 0.30
C THR A 150 1.27 -7.64 -0.07
N TYR A 151 1.45 -8.39 -1.15
CA TYR A 151 2.72 -8.95 -1.56
C TYR A 151 2.84 -9.11 -3.07
N ASP A 152 3.85 -8.48 -3.66
CA ASP A 152 4.31 -8.72 -5.05
C ASP A 152 5.61 -9.53 -5.01
N PRO A 153 5.56 -10.85 -5.26
CA PRO A 153 6.75 -11.70 -5.26
C PRO A 153 7.56 -11.51 -6.53
N VAL A 154 8.87 -11.59 -6.41
CA VAL A 154 9.76 -11.64 -7.58
C VAL A 154 9.48 -12.89 -8.39
N GLY A 155 9.26 -12.75 -9.70
CA GLY A 155 9.09 -13.86 -10.61
C GLY A 155 10.38 -14.68 -10.77
N ILE A 156 10.24 -15.99 -10.88
CA ILE A 156 11.34 -16.89 -11.23
C ILE A 156 11.60 -16.74 -12.72
N ASN A 157 12.57 -15.91 -13.11
CA ASN A 157 13.14 -16.00 -14.45
C ASN A 157 14.06 -17.21 -14.48
N LYS A 158 13.56 -18.34 -14.99
CA LYS A 158 14.32 -19.59 -15.16
C LYS A 158 15.59 -19.42 -16.00
N ASP A 159 15.67 -18.36 -16.78
CA ASP A 159 16.74 -18.10 -17.74
C ASP A 159 17.71 -17.00 -17.32
N ALA A 160 17.54 -16.36 -16.18
CA ALA A 160 18.41 -15.27 -15.74
C ALA A 160 19.74 -15.81 -15.18
N LYS A 161 20.64 -16.24 -16.09
CA LYS A 161 22.05 -16.53 -15.78
C LYS A 161 22.88 -15.26 -15.60
N GLU A 162 22.36 -14.09 -15.93
CA GLU A 162 23.05 -12.82 -15.80
C GLU A 162 22.30 -11.88 -14.87
N ILE A 163 23.04 -11.35 -13.89
CA ILE A 163 22.58 -10.29 -13.00
C ILE A 163 22.56 -9.00 -13.83
N THR A 164 21.38 -8.59 -14.30
CA THR A 164 21.20 -7.29 -14.94
C THR A 164 20.84 -6.23 -13.90
N ASP A 165 21.14 -4.94 -14.19
CA ASP A 165 20.88 -3.82 -13.28
C ASP A 165 19.37 -3.57 -12.99
N LYS A 166 18.49 -4.41 -13.55
CA LYS A 166 17.02 -4.34 -13.44
C LYS A 166 16.42 -5.53 -12.66
N HIS A 167 16.96 -5.83 -11.49
CA HIS A 167 16.38 -6.90 -10.67
C HIS A 167 15.18 -6.38 -9.88
N SER A 168 14.04 -7.05 -10.05
CA SER A 168 12.87 -6.84 -9.20
C SER A 168 13.15 -7.32 -7.78
N HIS A 169 12.53 -6.65 -6.82
CA HIS A 169 12.53 -7.01 -5.40
C HIS A 169 11.16 -7.50 -4.99
N ASN A 170 11.16 -8.35 -3.97
CA ASN A 170 9.93 -8.66 -3.25
C ASN A 170 9.49 -7.41 -2.48
N SER A 171 8.23 -7.02 -2.62
CA SER A 171 7.62 -5.91 -1.90
C SER A 171 6.42 -6.40 -1.10
N ILE A 172 6.39 -6.10 0.19
CA ILE A 172 5.29 -6.48 1.10
C ILE A 172 4.93 -5.27 1.93
N HIS A 173 3.62 -4.97 2.06
CA HIS A 173 3.11 -3.96 2.98
C HIS A 173 2.02 -4.52 3.87
N VAL A 174 1.97 -4.02 5.10
CA VAL A 174 0.89 -4.29 6.05
C VAL A 174 0.04 -3.05 6.21
N TRP A 175 -1.25 -3.22 6.10
CA TRP A 175 -2.24 -2.15 6.13
C TRP A 175 -3.22 -2.36 7.27
N GLU A 176 -3.40 -1.36 8.13
CA GLU A 176 -4.53 -1.31 9.05
C GLU A 176 -5.75 -0.85 8.28
N MET A 177 -6.80 -1.68 8.29
CA MET A 177 -8.02 -1.44 7.55
C MET A 177 -8.90 -0.40 8.23
N PRO A 178 -9.75 0.34 7.47
CA PRO A 178 -10.67 1.32 8.03
C PRO A 178 -11.58 0.70 9.08
N SER A 179 -11.62 1.29 10.27
CA SER A 179 -12.46 0.86 11.38
C SER A 179 -12.79 2.04 12.29
N ALA A 180 -13.76 1.90 13.17
CA ALA A 180 -14.05 2.93 14.18
C ALA A 180 -12.82 3.27 15.05
N ARG A 181 -11.94 2.29 15.27
CA ARG A 181 -10.72 2.43 16.07
C ARG A 181 -9.74 3.45 15.47
N ASN A 182 -9.61 3.49 14.16
CA ASN A 182 -8.69 4.40 13.46
C ASN A 182 -9.40 5.55 12.73
N GLY A 183 -10.66 5.81 13.08
CA GLY A 183 -11.48 6.85 12.47
C GLY A 183 -11.80 6.58 11.01
N TYR A 184 -11.95 5.29 10.65
CA TYR A 184 -12.22 4.80 9.30
C TYR A 184 -11.14 5.20 8.27
N LYS A 185 -9.88 5.27 8.72
CA LYS A 185 -8.74 5.67 7.88
C LYS A 185 -7.76 4.52 7.75
N LEU A 186 -7.55 4.07 6.52
CA LEU A 186 -6.50 3.12 6.21
C LEU A 186 -5.12 3.74 6.44
N LYS A 187 -4.16 2.95 6.96
CA LYS A 187 -2.74 3.37 7.06
C LYS A 187 -1.79 2.19 6.85
N CYS A 188 -0.62 2.47 6.31
CA CYS A 188 0.47 1.50 6.24
C CYS A 188 1.13 1.35 7.61
N CYS A 189 1.27 0.12 8.09
CA CYS A 189 1.81 -0.22 9.42
C CYS A 189 3.21 -0.78 9.37
N ALA A 190 3.53 -1.58 8.37
CA ALA A 190 4.83 -2.20 8.20
C ALA A 190 5.12 -2.46 6.73
N ALA A 191 6.40 -2.61 6.39
CA ALA A 191 6.81 -3.01 5.05
C ALA A 191 8.05 -3.90 5.09
N TYR A 192 8.20 -4.69 4.04
CA TYR A 192 9.43 -5.40 3.70
C TYR A 192 9.76 -5.14 2.24
N TYR A 193 11.02 -4.88 1.96
CA TYR A 193 11.51 -4.74 0.60
C TYR A 193 12.87 -5.40 0.51
N GLY A 194 13.02 -6.40 -0.36
CA GLY A 194 14.26 -7.13 -0.45
C GLY A 194 14.25 -8.26 -1.47
N ARG A 195 15.43 -8.83 -1.66
CA ARG A 195 15.65 -9.97 -2.54
C ARG A 195 16.54 -11.00 -1.85
N PRO A 196 15.99 -11.85 -0.96
CA PRO A 196 16.75 -12.90 -0.32
C PRO A 196 17.25 -13.92 -1.34
N ASN A 197 18.29 -14.66 -0.99
CA ASN A 197 18.89 -15.65 -1.88
C ASN A 197 17.92 -16.77 -2.29
N LYS A 198 16.97 -17.10 -1.41
CA LYS A 198 15.91 -18.07 -1.66
C LYS A 198 14.58 -17.35 -1.68
N LEU A 199 13.80 -17.50 -2.73
CA LEU A 199 12.47 -16.88 -2.84
C LEU A 199 11.54 -17.34 -1.70
N GLU A 200 11.67 -18.58 -1.22
CA GLU A 200 10.93 -19.10 -0.07
C GLU A 200 11.13 -18.26 1.21
N GLU A 201 12.28 -17.58 1.35
CA GLU A 201 12.55 -16.71 2.50
C GLU A 201 11.66 -15.45 2.48
N ALA A 202 11.39 -14.88 1.30
CA ALA A 202 10.44 -13.77 1.17
C ALA A 202 9.00 -14.22 1.44
N ASP A 203 8.60 -15.40 0.94
CA ASP A 203 7.31 -16.01 1.26
C ASP A 203 7.17 -16.27 2.78
N ARG A 204 8.26 -16.66 3.44
CA ARG A 204 8.28 -16.85 4.89
C ARG A 204 8.07 -15.54 5.63
N ILE A 205 8.69 -14.44 5.18
CA ILE A 205 8.47 -13.10 5.75
C ILE A 205 7.00 -12.67 5.57
N PHE A 206 6.42 -12.89 4.40
CA PHE A 206 4.99 -12.63 4.16
C PHE A 206 4.11 -13.44 5.11
N TYR A 207 4.38 -14.74 5.29
CA TYR A 207 3.67 -15.60 6.22
C TYR A 207 3.82 -15.11 7.68
N GLN A 208 5.01 -14.71 8.09
CA GLN A 208 5.28 -14.19 9.43
C GLN A 208 4.51 -12.88 9.69
N LEU A 209 4.46 -11.97 8.70
CA LEU A 209 3.66 -10.75 8.79
C LEU A 209 2.15 -11.07 8.88
N CYS A 210 1.65 -12.02 8.08
CA CYS A 210 0.27 -12.47 8.19
C CYS A 210 -0.06 -13.03 9.58
N ARG A 211 0.85 -13.78 10.20
CA ARG A 211 0.68 -14.29 11.57
C ARG A 211 0.73 -13.18 12.61
N TYR A 212 1.72 -12.30 12.50
CA TYR A 212 1.97 -11.25 13.47
C TYR A 212 0.81 -10.26 13.57
N TYR A 213 0.19 -9.94 12.44
CA TYR A 213 -0.96 -9.03 12.35
C TYR A 213 -2.32 -9.75 12.29
N ASN A 214 -2.36 -11.07 12.42
CA ASN A 214 -3.57 -11.91 12.34
C ASN A 214 -4.39 -11.70 11.06
N CYS A 215 -3.73 -11.72 9.90
CA CYS A 215 -4.35 -11.45 8.60
C CYS A 215 -5.04 -12.68 8.01
N VAL A 216 -6.02 -13.26 8.72
CA VAL A 216 -6.80 -14.40 8.23
C VAL A 216 -7.64 -13.96 7.02
N ARG A 217 -7.45 -14.62 5.86
CA ARG A 217 -8.13 -14.28 4.58
C ARG A 217 -7.86 -12.89 4.03
N THR A 218 -6.86 -12.18 4.57
CA THR A 218 -6.47 -10.84 4.14
C THR A 218 -5.01 -10.71 3.72
N GLY A 219 -4.31 -11.85 3.56
CA GLY A 219 -3.00 -11.94 2.91
C GLY A 219 -3.18 -12.00 1.39
N ILE A 220 -2.85 -10.93 0.70
CA ILE A 220 -3.11 -10.71 -0.72
C ILE A 220 -1.80 -10.82 -1.48
N VAL A 221 -1.67 -11.81 -2.34
CA VAL A 221 -0.46 -12.04 -3.14
C VAL A 221 -0.77 -11.96 -4.63
N GLU A 222 0.14 -11.38 -5.41
CA GLU A 222 0.09 -11.49 -6.87
C GLU A 222 0.56 -12.89 -7.31
N VAL A 223 -0.32 -13.67 -7.98
CA VAL A 223 -0.09 -15.10 -8.21
C VAL A 223 0.76 -15.45 -9.41
N ASN A 224 1.05 -14.51 -10.30
CA ASN A 224 1.71 -14.86 -11.57
C ASN A 224 3.24 -14.85 -11.54
N ARG A 225 3.84 -14.46 -10.41
CA ARG A 225 5.28 -14.25 -10.33
C ARG A 225 6.02 -15.17 -9.38
N GLY A 226 5.34 -15.92 -8.50
CA GLY A 226 5.99 -16.73 -7.49
C GLY A 226 5.30 -18.05 -7.17
N GLU A 227 5.97 -18.87 -6.37
CA GLU A 227 5.45 -20.13 -5.84
C GLU A 227 4.74 -19.95 -4.49
N THR A 228 4.41 -18.73 -4.10
CA THR A 228 3.91 -18.37 -2.76
C THR A 228 2.71 -19.22 -2.34
N VAL A 229 1.70 -19.38 -3.22
CA VAL A 229 0.51 -20.21 -2.91
C VAL A 229 0.90 -21.67 -2.66
N SER A 230 1.86 -22.20 -3.42
CA SER A 230 2.39 -23.55 -3.22
C SER A 230 3.10 -23.70 -1.88
N ASN A 231 3.93 -22.73 -1.51
CA ASN A 231 4.64 -22.71 -0.24
C ASN A 231 3.66 -22.62 0.94
N PHE A 232 2.64 -21.75 0.86
CA PHE A 232 1.58 -21.67 1.87
C PHE A 232 0.80 -22.97 2.00
N SER A 233 0.58 -23.71 0.90
CA SER A 233 -0.05 -25.03 0.93
C SER A 233 0.83 -26.05 1.65
N LYS A 234 2.14 -26.09 1.36
CA LYS A 234 3.11 -26.96 2.05
C LYS A 234 3.14 -26.67 3.56
N TRP A 235 3.05 -25.41 3.97
CA TRP A 235 3.07 -24.99 5.39
C TRP A 235 1.70 -25.09 6.08
N LYS A 236 0.65 -25.53 5.36
CA LYS A 236 -0.75 -25.56 5.84
C LYS A 236 -1.22 -24.17 6.30
N ALA A 237 -0.78 -23.12 5.61
CA ALA A 237 -0.98 -21.71 5.95
C ALA A 237 -1.98 -20.99 5.04
N THR A 238 -2.63 -21.70 4.10
CA THR A 238 -3.55 -21.10 3.11
C THR A 238 -4.72 -20.32 3.72
N ARG A 239 -5.02 -20.54 5.02
CA ARG A 239 -6.04 -19.76 5.74
C ARG A 239 -5.76 -18.25 5.76
N TYR A 240 -4.52 -17.82 5.57
CA TYR A 240 -4.15 -16.40 5.53
C TYR A 240 -4.40 -15.79 4.16
N LEU A 241 -4.39 -16.58 3.08
CA LEU A 241 -4.48 -16.08 1.72
C LEU A 241 -5.89 -15.62 1.35
N ALA A 242 -5.97 -14.50 0.65
CA ALA A 242 -7.19 -13.94 0.09
C ALA A 242 -7.50 -14.53 -1.30
N PHE A 243 -8.78 -14.51 -1.66
CA PHE A 243 -9.26 -14.78 -3.02
C PHE A 243 -9.47 -13.48 -3.78
N GLU A 244 -9.13 -13.46 -5.08
CA GLU A 244 -9.37 -12.30 -5.95
C GLU A 244 -10.86 -11.95 -6.00
N PRO A 245 -11.23 -10.69 -5.74
CA PRO A 245 -12.62 -10.24 -5.82
C PRO A 245 -13.00 -9.94 -7.28
N LEU A 246 -13.54 -10.93 -8.00
CA LEU A 246 -13.86 -10.82 -9.44
C LEU A 246 -14.89 -9.73 -9.74
N PHE A 247 -15.80 -9.45 -8.80
CA PHE A 247 -16.81 -8.40 -8.92
C PHE A 247 -16.24 -6.97 -8.92
N VAL A 248 -14.96 -6.77 -8.62
CA VAL A 248 -14.29 -5.46 -8.78
C VAL A 248 -14.06 -5.15 -10.26
N TRP A 249 -13.82 -6.19 -11.06
CA TRP A 249 -13.58 -6.08 -12.50
C TRP A 249 -14.88 -6.11 -13.31
N ASP A 250 -15.87 -6.89 -12.84
CA ASP A 250 -17.17 -7.04 -13.47
C ASP A 250 -18.27 -7.05 -12.41
N THR A 251 -18.99 -5.94 -12.33
CA THR A 251 -20.06 -5.72 -11.36
C THR A 251 -21.25 -6.68 -11.54
N THR A 252 -21.39 -7.33 -12.68
CA THR A 252 -22.43 -8.35 -12.92
C THR A 252 -22.18 -9.62 -12.09
N LEU A 253 -20.94 -9.87 -11.66
CA LEU A 253 -20.52 -11.04 -10.89
C LEU A 253 -20.90 -11.02 -9.41
N LYS A 254 -21.61 -9.99 -8.94
CA LYS A 254 -22.29 -9.88 -7.63
C LYS A 254 -21.59 -10.60 -6.45
N GLY A 255 -20.40 -10.15 -6.10
CA GLY A 255 -19.67 -10.69 -4.95
C GLY A 255 -18.90 -11.98 -5.21
N ALA A 256 -18.84 -12.46 -6.46
CA ALA A 256 -18.05 -13.63 -6.83
C ALA A 256 -16.56 -13.39 -6.59
N VAL A 257 -15.88 -14.42 -6.07
CA VAL A 257 -14.43 -14.44 -5.89
C VAL A 257 -13.83 -15.56 -6.73
N SER A 258 -12.52 -15.46 -7.02
CA SER A 258 -11.78 -16.51 -7.69
C SER A 258 -11.84 -17.82 -6.90
N LYS A 259 -11.74 -18.97 -7.60
CA LYS A 259 -11.57 -20.29 -6.97
C LYS A 259 -10.14 -20.52 -6.47
N SER A 260 -9.18 -19.71 -6.94
CA SER A 260 -7.77 -19.80 -6.58
C SER A 260 -7.38 -18.66 -5.66
N TYR A 261 -6.41 -18.90 -4.77
CA TYR A 261 -5.84 -17.86 -3.93
C TYR A 261 -5.01 -16.87 -4.74
N GLY A 262 -4.96 -15.63 -4.22
CA GLY A 262 -4.16 -14.54 -4.77
C GLY A 262 -4.86 -13.78 -5.90
N TYR A 263 -4.25 -12.67 -6.30
CA TYR A 263 -4.81 -11.73 -7.29
C TYR A 263 -4.03 -11.85 -8.60
N ASN A 264 -4.76 -11.92 -9.71
CA ASN A 264 -4.17 -11.95 -11.05
C ASN A 264 -4.37 -10.58 -11.72
N ILE A 265 -3.32 -9.76 -11.75
CA ILE A 265 -3.32 -8.42 -12.37
C ILE A 265 -2.39 -8.31 -13.59
N THR A 266 -1.94 -9.44 -14.16
CA THR A 266 -0.99 -9.44 -15.30
C THR A 266 -1.63 -9.13 -16.64
N ASP A 267 -2.94 -9.26 -16.77
CA ASP A 267 -3.67 -8.80 -17.95
C ASP A 267 -3.49 -7.29 -18.12
N GLY A 268 -3.09 -6.85 -19.32
CA GLY A 268 -2.81 -5.45 -19.62
C GLY A 268 -3.97 -4.51 -19.27
N GLN A 269 -5.22 -4.93 -19.53
CA GLN A 269 -6.40 -4.13 -19.17
C GLN A 269 -6.62 -4.10 -17.65
N LYS A 270 -6.56 -5.25 -16.97
CA LYS A 270 -6.66 -5.31 -15.50
C LYS A 270 -5.58 -4.47 -14.82
N LYS A 271 -4.36 -4.46 -15.35
CA LYS A 271 -3.27 -3.63 -14.82
C LYS A 271 -3.57 -2.15 -14.96
N LEU A 272 -4.10 -1.72 -16.10
CA LEU A 272 -4.53 -0.32 -16.31
C LEU A 272 -5.65 0.08 -15.36
N ASP A 273 -6.63 -0.79 -15.17
CA ASP A 273 -7.74 -0.54 -14.26
C ASP A 273 -7.27 -0.52 -12.80
N ALA A 274 -6.34 -1.41 -12.40
CA ALA A 274 -5.70 -1.39 -11.10
C ALA A 274 -4.92 -0.07 -10.86
N LEU A 275 -4.19 0.43 -11.86
CA LEU A 275 -3.48 1.71 -11.77
C LEU A 275 -4.44 2.89 -11.60
N ARG A 276 -5.60 2.89 -12.28
CA ARG A 276 -6.64 3.92 -12.11
C ARG A 276 -7.25 3.86 -10.71
N LEU A 277 -7.64 2.65 -10.25
CA LEU A 277 -8.14 2.43 -8.90
C LEU A 277 -7.13 2.89 -7.85
N PHE A 278 -5.86 2.59 -8.05
CA PHE A 278 -4.81 2.99 -7.12
C PHE A 278 -4.61 4.50 -7.09
N LYS A 279 -4.69 5.18 -8.24
CA LYS A 279 -4.68 6.64 -8.27
C LYS A 279 -5.85 7.24 -7.48
N GLU A 280 -7.08 6.76 -7.72
CA GLU A 280 -8.28 7.18 -6.99
C GLU A 280 -8.11 6.93 -5.49
N PHE A 281 -7.61 5.75 -5.10
CA PHE A 281 -7.30 5.37 -3.73
C PHE A 281 -6.31 6.33 -3.07
N LEU A 282 -5.16 6.63 -3.69
CA LEU A 282 -4.15 7.53 -3.16
C LEU A 282 -4.68 8.94 -2.93
N TYR A 283 -5.55 9.43 -3.82
CA TYR A 283 -6.12 10.78 -3.79
C TYR A 283 -7.51 10.83 -3.14
N THR A 284 -7.90 9.80 -2.42
CA THR A 284 -9.09 9.85 -1.55
C THR A 284 -8.84 10.88 -0.44
N GLU A 285 -9.72 11.87 -0.33
CA GLU A 285 -9.68 12.87 0.75
C GLU A 285 -10.08 12.22 2.07
N ILE A 286 -9.19 12.29 3.08
CA ILE A 286 -9.39 11.70 4.41
C ILE A 286 -9.57 12.76 5.50
N GLY A 287 -9.56 14.02 5.15
CA GLY A 287 -9.73 15.16 6.07
C GLY A 287 -9.20 16.43 5.46
N LYS A 288 -9.14 17.47 6.29
CA LYS A 288 -8.56 18.77 5.96
C LYS A 288 -7.54 19.16 7.01
N ASP A 289 -6.51 19.91 6.60
CA ASP A 289 -5.54 20.49 7.49
C ASP A 289 -6.08 21.79 8.14
N GLU A 290 -5.25 22.43 8.96
CA GLU A 290 -5.60 23.69 9.65
C GLU A 290 -5.89 24.87 8.69
N GLU A 291 -5.37 24.79 7.47
CA GLU A 291 -5.59 25.80 6.43
C GLU A 291 -6.82 25.45 5.54
N GLY A 292 -7.52 24.35 5.82
CA GLY A 292 -8.66 23.85 5.06
C GLY A 292 -8.31 23.12 3.76
N LYS A 293 -7.01 22.81 3.52
CA LYS A 293 -6.55 22.05 2.37
C LYS A 293 -6.86 20.56 2.55
N PRO A 294 -7.17 19.83 1.48
CA PRO A 294 -7.45 18.40 1.57
C PRO A 294 -6.21 17.62 2.01
N ILE A 295 -6.42 16.68 2.92
CA ILE A 295 -5.44 15.65 3.29
C ILE A 295 -5.81 14.40 2.54
N TYR A 296 -4.88 13.88 1.75
CA TYR A 296 -5.10 12.69 0.93
C TYR A 296 -4.57 11.40 1.59
N LEU A 297 -5.11 10.26 1.17
CA LEU A 297 -4.78 8.95 1.75
C LEU A 297 -3.29 8.59 1.61
N PHE A 298 -2.59 9.04 0.56
CA PHE A 298 -1.15 8.80 0.42
C PHE A 298 -0.34 9.31 1.62
N THR A 299 -0.84 10.29 2.39
CA THR A 299 -0.19 10.77 3.63
C THR A 299 -0.20 9.74 4.76
N ARG A 300 -0.91 8.61 4.58
CA ARG A 300 -0.92 7.46 5.49
C ARG A 300 0.11 6.38 5.13
N ILE A 301 0.94 6.65 4.12
CA ILE A 301 2.09 5.83 3.73
C ILE A 301 3.34 6.49 4.29
N PRO A 302 3.88 6.02 5.43
CA PRO A 302 5.00 6.71 6.10
C PRO A 302 6.36 6.37 5.48
N CYS A 303 6.43 5.49 4.50
CA CYS A 303 7.65 5.09 3.84
C CYS A 303 8.08 6.09 2.76
N TYR A 304 9.20 6.76 2.98
CA TYR A 304 9.79 7.69 2.01
C TYR A 304 10.01 7.06 0.63
N GLN A 305 10.53 5.81 0.60
CA GLN A 305 10.87 5.14 -0.66
C GLN A 305 9.64 4.80 -1.50
N ASP A 306 8.50 4.52 -0.87
CA ASP A 306 7.24 4.26 -1.57
C ASP A 306 6.74 5.52 -2.27
N ILE A 307 6.77 6.65 -1.56
CA ILE A 307 6.39 7.96 -2.11
C ILE A 307 7.37 8.40 -3.21
N LEU A 308 8.66 8.11 -3.04
CA LEU A 308 9.67 8.37 -4.06
C LEU A 308 9.45 7.54 -5.34
N GLU A 309 9.04 6.26 -5.21
CA GLU A 309 8.68 5.44 -6.37
C GLU A 309 7.42 5.96 -7.06
N LEU A 310 6.39 6.34 -6.32
CA LEU A 310 5.19 6.99 -6.88
C LEU A 310 5.55 8.25 -7.68
N LYS A 311 6.42 9.09 -7.12
CA LYS A 311 6.89 10.32 -7.79
C LYS A 311 7.68 10.03 -9.05
N LYS A 312 8.42 8.93 -9.12
CA LYS A 312 9.27 8.53 -10.26
C LYS A 312 8.57 7.58 -11.23
N TRP A 313 7.39 7.09 -10.90
CA TRP A 313 6.70 6.07 -11.67
C TRP A 313 6.53 6.47 -13.15
N ASN A 314 6.72 5.51 -14.02
CA ASN A 314 6.44 5.61 -15.44
C ASN A 314 6.08 4.20 -15.98
N PRO A 315 5.40 4.09 -17.14
CA PRO A 315 4.90 2.81 -17.63
C PRO A 315 5.97 1.80 -18.09
N VAL A 316 7.22 2.25 -18.29
CA VAL A 316 8.33 1.41 -18.78
C VAL A 316 9.32 1.02 -17.69
N GLY A 317 9.25 1.67 -16.52
CA GLY A 317 10.14 1.40 -15.39
C GLY A 317 9.75 0.17 -14.58
N ASN A 318 10.67 -0.28 -13.74
CA ASN A 318 10.40 -1.29 -12.72
C ASN A 318 10.15 -0.59 -11.38
N PHE A 319 8.93 -0.74 -10.84
CA PHE A 319 8.45 -0.09 -9.64
C PHE A 319 7.71 -1.12 -8.77
N ASP A 320 8.48 -1.96 -8.09
CA ASP A 320 7.96 -3.12 -7.36
C ASP A 320 7.04 -2.72 -6.20
N ARG A 321 7.37 -1.63 -5.47
CA ARG A 321 6.52 -1.10 -4.40
C ARG A 321 5.18 -0.58 -4.91
N VAL A 322 5.20 0.13 -6.05
CA VAL A 322 3.96 0.60 -6.69
C VAL A 322 3.12 -0.58 -7.18
N SER A 323 3.76 -1.57 -7.82
CA SER A 323 3.07 -2.77 -8.32
C SER A 323 2.37 -3.53 -7.19
N GLU A 324 3.03 -3.68 -6.06
CA GLU A 324 2.48 -4.32 -4.88
C GLU A 324 1.31 -3.52 -4.28
N MET A 325 1.46 -2.20 -4.14
CA MET A 325 0.40 -1.34 -3.56
C MET A 325 -0.88 -1.29 -4.42
N LEU A 326 -0.86 -1.70 -5.69
CA LEU A 326 -2.10 -1.87 -6.47
C LEU A 326 -3.07 -2.86 -5.81
N LEU A 327 -2.55 -3.87 -5.12
CA LEU A 327 -3.34 -4.93 -4.50
C LEU A 327 -4.24 -4.39 -3.38
N ILE A 328 -3.75 -3.45 -2.57
CA ILE A 328 -4.57 -2.86 -1.50
C ILE A 328 -5.70 -1.99 -2.06
N ALA A 329 -5.50 -1.30 -3.16
CA ALA A 329 -6.56 -0.51 -3.79
C ALA A 329 -7.69 -1.40 -4.31
N ILE A 330 -7.36 -2.54 -4.93
CA ILE A 330 -8.35 -3.53 -5.38
C ILE A 330 -9.11 -4.10 -4.18
N TYR A 331 -8.40 -4.45 -3.11
CA TYR A 331 -9.02 -4.98 -1.89
C TYR A 331 -9.93 -3.95 -1.23
N SER A 332 -9.47 -2.72 -1.07
CA SER A 332 -10.28 -1.61 -0.52
C SER A 332 -11.55 -1.38 -1.34
N LYS A 333 -11.43 -1.35 -2.67
CA LYS A 333 -12.60 -1.23 -3.56
C LYS A 333 -13.60 -2.37 -3.37
N SER A 334 -13.10 -3.58 -3.13
CA SER A 334 -13.97 -4.74 -2.89
C SER A 334 -14.78 -4.61 -1.60
N LEU A 335 -14.19 -4.01 -0.56
CA LEU A 335 -14.89 -3.73 0.69
C LEU A 335 -15.97 -2.65 0.51
N ASP A 336 -15.66 -1.58 -0.23
CA ASP A 336 -16.63 -0.52 -0.53
C ASP A 336 -17.86 -1.07 -1.26
N ILE A 337 -17.65 -1.92 -2.29
CA ILE A 337 -18.73 -2.54 -3.06
C ILE A 337 -19.60 -3.43 -2.15
N LYS A 338 -18.98 -4.23 -1.28
CA LYS A 338 -19.71 -5.09 -0.32
C LYS A 338 -20.55 -4.24 0.65
N ALA A 339 -19.94 -3.21 1.25
CA ALA A 339 -20.63 -2.32 2.18
C ALA A 339 -21.83 -1.61 1.53
N GLN A 340 -21.70 -1.15 0.28
CA GLN A 340 -22.82 -0.57 -0.49
C GLN A 340 -23.93 -1.59 -0.74
N GLY A 341 -23.58 -2.83 -1.09
CA GLY A 341 -24.54 -3.92 -1.28
C GLY A 341 -25.32 -4.28 -0.01
N GLU A 342 -24.63 -4.36 1.13
CA GLU A 342 -25.25 -4.61 2.42
C GLU A 342 -26.21 -3.48 2.85
N ASN A 343 -25.80 -2.23 2.69
CA ASN A 343 -26.63 -1.07 2.98
C ASN A 343 -27.88 -1.02 2.09
N SER A 344 -27.74 -1.35 0.79
CA SER A 344 -28.87 -1.43 -0.12
C SER A 344 -29.87 -2.54 0.27
N ASN A 345 -29.36 -3.71 0.68
CA ASN A 345 -30.19 -4.82 1.14
C ASN A 345 -30.90 -4.48 2.45
N ARG A 346 -30.20 -3.85 3.40
CA ARG A 346 -30.78 -3.40 4.66
C ARG A 346 -31.89 -2.36 4.43
N LYS A 347 -31.68 -1.41 3.52
CA LYS A 347 -32.70 -0.42 3.16
C LYS A 347 -33.94 -1.10 2.59
N LYS A 348 -33.77 -2.03 1.63
CA LYS A 348 -34.89 -2.79 1.05
C LYS A 348 -35.64 -3.61 2.09
N LEU A 349 -34.93 -4.21 3.07
CA LEU A 349 -35.56 -4.96 4.16
C LEU A 349 -36.41 -4.04 5.05
N LEU A 350 -35.89 -2.87 5.42
CA LEU A 350 -36.63 -1.87 6.19
C LEU A 350 -37.88 -1.39 5.43
N GLU A 351 -37.72 -1.04 4.14
CA GLU A 351 -38.86 -0.63 3.28
C GLU A 351 -39.92 -1.74 3.17
N SER A 352 -39.50 -3.01 3.12
CA SER A 352 -40.42 -4.14 3.10
C SER A 352 -41.13 -4.37 4.44
N GLN A 353 -40.46 -4.12 5.56
CA GLN A 353 -41.05 -4.19 6.90
C GLN A 353 -42.06 -3.05 7.12
N ASP A 354 -41.72 -1.83 6.70
CA ASP A 354 -42.63 -0.67 6.74
C ASP A 354 -43.86 -0.89 5.87
N ALA A 355 -43.71 -1.46 4.68
CA ALA A 355 -44.83 -1.83 3.81
C ALA A 355 -45.72 -2.93 4.45
N ALA A 356 -45.11 -3.91 5.10
CA ALA A 356 -45.87 -4.95 5.82
C ALA A 356 -46.62 -4.36 7.01
N CYS A 357 -46.01 -3.45 7.79
CA CYS A 357 -46.70 -2.74 8.87
C CYS A 357 -47.90 -1.92 8.39
N LEU A 358 -47.74 -1.23 7.24
CA LEU A 358 -48.85 -0.45 6.67
C LEU A 358 -50.03 -1.33 6.19
N LEU A 359 -49.73 -2.54 5.69
CA LEU A 359 -50.78 -3.50 5.32
C LEU A 359 -51.54 -4.04 6.54
N TYR A 360 -50.91 -4.21 7.68
CA TYR A 360 -51.54 -4.66 8.90
C TYR A 360 -52.28 -3.55 9.67
N THR A 361 -51.98 -2.29 9.41
CA THR A 361 -52.64 -1.14 10.05
C THR A 361 -53.77 -0.55 9.20
N SER A 362 -54.01 -1.04 7.99
CA SER A 362 -55.19 -0.67 7.20
C SER A 362 -56.45 -1.27 7.84
N PRO A 363 -57.47 -0.46 8.23
CA PRO A 363 -58.72 -1.02 8.76
C PRO A 363 -59.34 -1.94 7.72
N SER A 364 -59.70 -3.16 8.16
CA SER A 364 -60.47 -4.10 7.33
C SER A 364 -61.75 -3.42 6.84
N PRO A 365 -62.04 -3.46 5.55
CA PRO A 365 -63.34 -2.99 5.09
C PRO A 365 -64.37 -3.99 5.59
N ARG A 366 -65.01 -3.72 6.74
CA ARG A 366 -66.22 -4.38 7.21
C ARG A 366 -67.15 -3.31 7.67
N ASP A 367 -68.26 -3.29 6.93
CA ASP A 367 -69.57 -2.73 7.15
C ASP A 367 -69.75 -1.27 6.79
#